data_220e106e5c7452daf2bf03699d8d1cf9
#
_entry.id   220e106e5c7452daf2bf03699d8d1cf9
#
_cell.length_a   1.000
_cell.length_b   1.000
_cell.length_c   1.000
_cell.angle_alpha   90.00
_cell.angle_beta   90.00
_cell.angle_gamma   90.00
#
_symmetry.space_group_name_H-M   'P 1'
#
loop_
_entity.id
_entity.type
_entity.pdbx_description
1 polymer ?
#
loop_
_entity_poly.entity_id
_entity_poly.type
_entity_poly.pdbx_seq_one_letter_code
_entity_poly.pdbx_strand_id
1 'polypeptide(L)'
;MLEVKHLTIRSKENQPLVQDISFSLIPGQPLGLPGASGSGKTTIIKAVMGILPYGCVIEEGEILLDGKSLERLPAQKRREYCGTVLGFIPQSPMTAFDPHMKIGAQMVQTFCLRLNLPRNKAQALAREQLQAVNLEDTERILSAFPNQLSGGMLQRVSMACLGGLAPRYILADEPTSALDEENRNLLLTLLQEKYHSAGILFVSHDVSALKMLCRETMILEQGTMIERQNTEMLFAHPQQAWTQAFVHAAETRKGGEWTWKAL
;
A
#
# COMPACT_ATOMS: atom_id res chain seq x y z
N MET A 1 -14.86 -2.34 -9.70
CA MET A 1 -13.55 -1.82 -10.11
C MET A 1 -13.26 -0.55 -9.33
N LEU A 2 -12.01 -0.31 -8.90
CA LEU A 2 -11.59 0.96 -8.30
C LEU A 2 -10.95 1.81 -9.41
N GLU A 3 -11.49 2.98 -9.67
CA GLU A 3 -11.06 3.89 -10.73
C GLU A 3 -10.74 5.26 -10.15
N VAL A 4 -9.64 5.84 -10.60
CA VAL A 4 -9.27 7.22 -10.36
C VAL A 4 -9.28 7.91 -11.72
N LYS A 5 -10.05 9.00 -11.85
CA LYS A 5 -10.26 9.71 -13.11
C LYS A 5 -9.92 11.19 -12.95
N HIS A 6 -8.97 11.66 -13.72
CA HIS A 6 -8.56 13.08 -13.81
C HIS A 6 -8.29 13.72 -12.44
N LEU A 7 -7.70 12.94 -11.51
CA LEU A 7 -7.50 13.35 -10.13
C LEU A 7 -6.48 14.50 -10.04
N THR A 8 -6.93 15.63 -9.55
CA THR A 8 -6.09 16.81 -9.22
C THR A 8 -6.26 17.13 -7.74
N ILE A 9 -5.14 17.22 -7.01
CA ILE A 9 -5.12 17.52 -5.58
C ILE A 9 -4.22 18.71 -5.33
N ARG A 10 -4.71 19.67 -4.54
CA ARG A 10 -3.95 20.83 -4.08
C ARG A 10 -3.76 20.85 -2.57
N SER A 11 -2.66 21.47 -2.16
CA SER A 11 -2.38 21.80 -0.77
C SER A 11 -3.17 23.04 -0.33
N LYS A 12 -3.17 23.31 0.99
CA LYS A 12 -3.74 24.52 1.58
C LYS A 12 -3.15 25.81 0.98
N GLU A 13 -1.91 25.77 0.53
CA GLU A 13 -1.19 26.91 -0.10
C GLU A 13 -1.43 26.96 -1.60
N ASN A 14 -2.45 26.26 -2.08
CA ASN A 14 -2.81 26.17 -3.51
C ASN A 14 -1.72 25.56 -4.40
N GLN A 15 -0.75 24.84 -3.83
CA GLN A 15 0.27 24.14 -4.61
C GLN A 15 -0.29 22.83 -5.16
N PRO A 16 -0.07 22.49 -6.44
CA PRO A 16 -0.49 21.23 -6.99
C PRO A 16 0.38 20.09 -6.43
N LEU A 17 -0.26 19.08 -5.81
CA LEU A 17 0.39 17.88 -5.30
C LEU A 17 0.23 16.71 -6.25
N VAL A 18 -0.88 16.66 -6.96
CA VAL A 18 -1.24 15.65 -7.98
C VAL A 18 -2.01 16.38 -9.08
N GLN A 19 -1.74 16.07 -10.35
CA GLN A 19 -2.31 16.77 -11.49
C GLN A 19 -2.76 15.76 -12.56
N ASP A 20 -4.04 15.72 -12.84
CA ASP A 20 -4.69 14.94 -13.91
C ASP A 20 -4.31 13.44 -13.94
N ILE A 21 -4.30 12.78 -12.78
CA ILE A 21 -3.93 11.38 -12.67
C ILE A 21 -5.16 10.50 -12.91
N SER A 22 -5.00 9.55 -13.85
CA SER A 22 -6.03 8.55 -14.16
C SER A 22 -5.47 7.14 -14.17
N PHE A 23 -6.07 6.22 -13.40
CA PHE A 23 -5.76 4.80 -13.42
C PHE A 23 -6.92 3.97 -12.88
N SER A 24 -6.85 2.65 -13.10
CA SER A 24 -7.79 1.69 -12.55
C SER A 24 -7.05 0.57 -11.85
N LEU A 25 -7.53 0.14 -10.70
CA LEU A 25 -7.07 -1.08 -10.05
C LEU A 25 -8.00 -2.23 -10.42
N ILE A 26 -7.43 -3.20 -11.10
CA ILE A 26 -8.14 -4.39 -11.57
C ILE A 26 -7.72 -5.55 -10.66
N PRO A 27 -8.67 -6.29 -10.06
CA PRO A 27 -8.36 -7.49 -9.30
C PRO A 27 -7.47 -8.46 -10.11
N GLY A 28 -6.43 -8.97 -9.48
CA GLY A 28 -5.44 -9.86 -10.11
C GLY A 28 -4.42 -9.18 -11.02
N GLN A 29 -4.42 -7.84 -11.10
CA GLN A 29 -3.47 -7.08 -11.90
C GLN A 29 -2.81 -5.98 -11.05
N PRO A 30 -1.74 -6.27 -10.33
CA PRO A 30 -1.02 -5.27 -9.56
C PRO A 30 -0.45 -4.16 -10.46
N LEU A 31 -0.67 -2.90 -10.04
CA LEU A 31 -0.17 -1.69 -10.68
C LEU A 31 0.97 -1.11 -9.85
N GLY A 32 2.15 -0.98 -10.44
CA GLY A 32 3.31 -0.33 -9.84
C GLY A 32 3.24 1.19 -9.95
N LEU A 33 3.68 1.89 -8.91
CA LEU A 33 3.75 3.34 -8.88
C LEU A 33 5.09 3.82 -8.28
N PRO A 34 6.20 3.73 -9.03
CA PRO A 34 7.44 4.41 -8.66
C PRO A 34 7.38 5.91 -8.94
N GLY A 35 8.32 6.63 -8.35
CA GLY A 35 8.46 8.07 -8.52
C GLY A 35 9.31 8.69 -7.41
N ALA A 36 9.84 9.88 -7.62
CA ALA A 36 10.66 10.59 -6.65
C ALA A 36 9.94 10.80 -5.30
N SER A 37 10.69 11.05 -4.24
CA SER A 37 10.10 11.50 -2.97
C SER A 37 9.36 12.81 -3.18
N GLY A 38 8.15 12.92 -2.63
CA GLY A 38 7.32 14.11 -2.82
C GLY A 38 6.56 14.16 -4.16
N SER A 39 6.65 13.16 -5.03
CA SER A 39 5.93 13.17 -6.32
C SER A 39 4.42 12.96 -6.24
N GLY A 40 3.83 12.82 -5.04
CA GLY A 40 2.38 12.70 -4.86
C GLY A 40 1.85 11.28 -4.63
N LYS A 41 2.69 10.23 -4.63
CA LYS A 41 2.27 8.81 -4.47
C LYS A 41 1.45 8.56 -3.21
N THR A 42 1.98 8.91 -2.04
CA THR A 42 1.28 8.81 -0.75
C THR A 42 0.02 9.69 -0.72
N THR A 43 0.02 10.82 -1.42
CA THR A 43 -1.14 11.71 -1.53
C THR A 43 -2.27 11.04 -2.30
N ILE A 44 -1.97 10.33 -3.39
CA ILE A 44 -2.94 9.52 -4.15
C ILE A 44 -3.53 8.43 -3.25
N ILE A 45 -2.70 7.67 -2.55
CA ILE A 45 -3.16 6.63 -1.59
C ILE A 45 -4.11 7.24 -0.55
N LYS A 46 -3.71 8.35 0.07
CA LYS A 46 -4.53 9.03 1.08
C LYS A 46 -5.85 9.56 0.52
N ALA A 47 -5.86 10.04 -0.73
CA ALA A 47 -7.08 10.46 -1.41
C ALA A 47 -8.05 9.29 -1.61
N VAL A 48 -7.55 8.15 -2.13
CA VAL A 48 -8.34 6.92 -2.31
C VAL A 48 -8.91 6.44 -0.97
N MET A 49 -8.12 6.48 0.10
CA MET A 49 -8.54 6.10 1.45
C MET A 49 -9.49 7.12 2.11
N GLY A 50 -9.60 8.34 1.56
CA GLY A 50 -10.38 9.44 2.15
C GLY A 50 -9.80 10.02 3.44
N ILE A 51 -8.46 9.99 3.57
CA ILE A 51 -7.68 10.48 4.72
C ILE A 51 -6.65 11.54 4.31
N LEU A 52 -7.00 12.37 3.34
CA LEU A 52 -6.14 13.49 2.97
C LEU A 52 -5.81 14.37 4.19
N PRO A 53 -4.58 14.88 4.30
CA PRO A 53 -4.19 15.81 5.36
C PRO A 53 -5.07 17.06 5.36
N TYR A 54 -5.19 17.68 6.53
CA TYR A 54 -5.92 18.94 6.68
C TYR A 54 -5.38 20.01 5.72
N GLY A 55 -6.30 20.62 4.97
CA GLY A 55 -5.99 21.63 3.98
C GLY A 55 -5.65 21.10 2.59
N CYS A 56 -5.52 19.79 2.40
CA CYS A 56 -5.47 19.19 1.07
C CYS A 56 -6.87 18.88 0.56
N VAL A 57 -7.16 19.26 -0.68
CA VAL A 57 -8.47 19.07 -1.31
C VAL A 57 -8.34 18.42 -2.69
N ILE A 58 -9.30 17.57 -3.03
CA ILE A 58 -9.50 17.13 -4.41
C ILE A 58 -10.18 18.32 -5.13
N GLU A 59 -9.47 18.92 -6.08
CA GLU A 59 -9.95 20.06 -6.86
C GLU A 59 -10.76 19.57 -8.06
N GLU A 60 -10.24 18.55 -8.74
CA GLU A 60 -10.85 17.97 -9.92
C GLU A 60 -10.74 16.44 -9.89
N GLY A 61 -11.59 15.79 -10.67
CA GLY A 61 -11.59 14.35 -10.86
C GLY A 61 -12.50 13.60 -9.91
N GLU A 62 -12.47 12.29 -10.04
CA GLU A 62 -13.33 11.37 -9.28
C GLU A 62 -12.56 10.11 -8.86
N ILE A 63 -12.92 9.60 -7.68
CA ILE A 63 -12.48 8.28 -7.19
C ILE A 63 -13.73 7.40 -7.10
N LEU A 64 -13.82 6.41 -7.99
CA LEU A 64 -15.00 5.56 -8.12
C LEU A 64 -14.72 4.14 -7.62
N LEU A 65 -15.60 3.63 -6.81
CA LEU A 65 -15.63 2.21 -6.44
C LEU A 65 -16.92 1.59 -6.99
N ASP A 66 -16.78 0.69 -7.95
CA ASP A 66 -17.90 0.06 -8.66
C ASP A 66 -18.91 1.11 -9.18
N GLY A 67 -18.40 2.20 -9.75
CA GLY A 67 -19.18 3.32 -10.30
C GLY A 67 -19.72 4.30 -9.27
N LYS A 68 -19.48 4.09 -7.97
CA LYS A 68 -19.90 5.00 -6.89
C LYS A 68 -18.75 5.90 -6.48
N SER A 69 -18.97 7.21 -6.45
CA SER A 69 -17.98 8.19 -6.02
C SER A 69 -17.71 8.07 -4.52
N LEU A 70 -16.44 7.81 -4.18
CA LEU A 70 -16.01 7.67 -2.78
C LEU A 70 -15.89 9.04 -2.09
N GLU A 71 -15.49 10.09 -2.80
CA GLU A 71 -15.31 11.42 -2.25
C GLU A 71 -16.65 12.07 -1.85
N ARG A 72 -17.77 11.67 -2.50
CA ARG A 72 -19.13 12.15 -2.16
C ARG A 72 -19.75 11.44 -0.96
N LEU A 73 -19.13 10.35 -0.50
CA LEU A 73 -19.61 9.64 0.67
C LEU A 73 -19.27 10.40 1.97
N PRO A 74 -20.17 10.42 2.95
CA PRO A 74 -19.84 10.88 4.30
C PRO A 74 -18.64 10.10 4.86
N ALA A 75 -17.80 10.76 5.65
CA ALA A 75 -16.57 10.15 6.20
C ALA A 75 -16.82 8.84 6.94
N GLN A 76 -17.95 8.72 7.63
CA GLN A 76 -18.36 7.49 8.32
C GLN A 76 -18.56 6.34 7.34
N LYS A 77 -19.25 6.58 6.21
CA LYS A 77 -19.47 5.56 5.17
C LYS A 77 -18.17 5.18 4.46
N ARG A 78 -17.28 6.13 4.20
CA ARG A 78 -15.94 5.82 3.65
C ARG A 78 -15.14 4.89 4.56
N ARG A 79 -15.20 5.09 5.88
CA ARG A 79 -14.53 4.23 6.85
C ARG A 79 -15.03 2.78 6.83
N GLU A 80 -16.28 2.53 6.42
CA GLU A 80 -16.82 1.17 6.29
C GLU A 80 -16.10 0.37 5.19
N TYR A 81 -15.61 1.03 4.14
CA TYR A 81 -14.81 0.38 3.09
C TYR A 81 -13.39 0.04 3.53
N CYS A 82 -12.84 0.76 4.53
CA CYS A 82 -11.50 0.48 5.01
C CYS A 82 -11.45 -0.85 5.77
N GLY A 83 -10.51 -1.70 5.38
CA GLY A 83 -10.27 -3.03 5.92
C GLY A 83 -10.81 -4.13 5.02
N THR A 84 -12.10 -4.19 4.74
CA THR A 84 -12.71 -5.29 3.95
C THR A 84 -12.76 -5.02 2.45
N VAL A 85 -12.74 -3.76 2.03
CA VAL A 85 -12.71 -3.40 0.61
C VAL A 85 -11.38 -2.76 0.25
N LEU A 86 -10.92 -1.79 1.04
CA LEU A 86 -9.65 -1.09 0.87
C LEU A 86 -8.72 -1.47 2.02
N GLY A 87 -7.71 -2.28 1.75
CA GLY A 87 -6.62 -2.59 2.66
C GLY A 87 -5.47 -1.61 2.47
N PHE A 88 -4.70 -1.36 3.53
CA PHE A 88 -3.55 -0.47 3.48
C PHE A 88 -2.33 -1.10 4.13
N ILE A 89 -1.19 -1.04 3.44
CA ILE A 89 0.12 -1.42 3.97
C ILE A 89 0.97 -0.14 4.02
N PRO A 90 1.25 0.39 5.21
CA PRO A 90 2.06 1.60 5.34
C PRO A 90 3.55 1.32 5.16
N GLN A 91 4.33 2.35 4.88
CA GLN A 91 5.79 2.33 4.79
C GLN A 91 6.44 1.86 6.11
N SER A 92 5.93 2.32 7.25
CA SER A 92 6.39 1.87 8.56
C SER A 92 5.30 1.05 9.25
N PRO A 93 5.52 -0.24 9.53
CA PRO A 93 4.53 -1.07 10.20
C PRO A 93 4.19 -0.59 11.61
N MET A 94 5.10 0.14 12.28
CA MET A 94 4.84 0.74 13.60
C MET A 94 3.68 1.74 13.58
N THR A 95 3.44 2.41 12.46
CA THR A 95 2.35 3.39 12.35
C THR A 95 0.96 2.76 12.20
N ALA A 96 0.91 1.46 11.95
CA ALA A 96 -0.35 0.71 11.81
C ALA A 96 -0.95 0.29 13.16
N PHE A 97 -0.17 0.35 14.24
CA PHE A 97 -0.56 -0.18 15.55
C PHE A 97 -0.51 0.88 16.64
N ASP A 98 -1.45 0.78 17.58
CA ASP A 98 -1.40 1.56 18.82
C ASP A 98 -0.31 0.99 19.74
N PRO A 99 0.73 1.78 20.11
CA PRO A 99 1.84 1.30 20.92
C PRO A 99 1.43 0.90 22.36
N HIS A 100 0.27 1.35 22.84
CA HIS A 100 -0.24 1.09 24.18
C HIS A 100 -1.21 -0.10 24.26
N MET A 101 -1.50 -0.74 23.12
CA MET A 101 -2.38 -1.92 23.05
C MET A 101 -1.61 -3.15 22.59
N LYS A 102 -1.91 -4.31 23.19
CA LYS A 102 -1.37 -5.59 22.74
C LYS A 102 -1.84 -5.92 21.31
N ILE A 103 -0.98 -6.55 20.53
CA ILE A 103 -1.26 -6.97 19.16
C ILE A 103 -2.57 -7.77 19.08
N GLY A 104 -2.73 -8.78 19.93
CA GLY A 104 -3.94 -9.61 19.93
C GLY A 104 -5.22 -8.82 20.22
N ALA A 105 -5.16 -7.82 21.09
CA ALA A 105 -6.32 -6.97 21.37
C ALA A 105 -6.72 -6.15 20.11
N GLN A 106 -5.74 -5.60 19.38
CA GLN A 106 -5.96 -4.82 18.17
C GLN A 106 -6.50 -5.68 17.03
N MET A 107 -5.90 -6.86 16.79
CA MET A 107 -6.38 -7.81 15.76
C MET A 107 -7.81 -8.25 16.04
N VAL A 108 -8.09 -8.71 17.27
CA VAL A 108 -9.43 -9.18 17.66
C VAL A 108 -10.46 -8.06 17.56
N GLN A 109 -10.14 -6.87 18.04
CA GLN A 109 -11.04 -5.71 17.92
C GLN A 109 -11.33 -5.38 16.45
N THR A 110 -10.32 -5.40 15.59
CA THR A 110 -10.45 -5.15 14.16
C THR A 110 -11.37 -6.18 13.51
N PHE A 111 -11.17 -7.47 13.77
CA PHE A 111 -12.01 -8.54 13.19
C PHE A 111 -13.44 -8.52 13.74
N CYS A 112 -13.63 -8.24 15.03
CA CYS A 112 -14.97 -8.06 15.60
C CYS A 112 -15.72 -6.92 14.90
N LEU A 113 -15.06 -5.76 14.74
CA LEU A 113 -15.69 -4.56 14.17
C LEU A 113 -15.92 -4.66 12.66
N ARG A 114 -14.95 -5.23 11.91
CA ARG A 114 -14.98 -5.23 10.45
C ARG A 114 -15.71 -6.42 9.84
N LEU A 115 -15.66 -7.57 10.51
CA LEU A 115 -16.27 -8.82 10.05
C LEU A 115 -17.51 -9.20 10.83
N ASN A 116 -17.88 -8.39 11.83
CA ASN A 116 -18.99 -8.67 12.75
C ASN A 116 -18.86 -10.06 13.43
N LEU A 117 -17.63 -10.44 13.78
CA LEU A 117 -17.33 -11.72 14.41
C LEU A 117 -17.46 -11.65 15.94
N PRO A 118 -17.98 -12.69 16.59
CA PRO A 118 -17.87 -12.81 18.02
C PRO A 118 -16.39 -12.99 18.44
N ARG A 119 -16.07 -12.53 19.67
CA ARG A 119 -14.68 -12.44 20.16
C ARG A 119 -13.89 -13.74 20.04
N ASN A 120 -14.52 -14.89 20.34
CA ASN A 120 -13.86 -16.20 20.25
C ASN A 120 -13.48 -16.56 18.81
N LYS A 121 -14.34 -16.27 17.82
CA LYS A 121 -14.03 -16.47 16.40
C LYS A 121 -12.95 -15.50 15.91
N ALA A 122 -13.01 -14.24 16.34
CA ALA A 122 -11.98 -13.26 16.00
C ALA A 122 -10.60 -13.65 16.59
N GLN A 123 -10.55 -14.22 17.79
CA GLN A 123 -9.32 -14.77 18.37
C GLN A 123 -8.78 -15.97 17.60
N ALA A 124 -9.64 -16.90 17.19
CA ALA A 124 -9.25 -18.05 16.38
C ALA A 124 -8.68 -17.59 15.02
N LEU A 125 -9.36 -16.64 14.36
CA LEU A 125 -8.91 -16.05 13.10
C LEU A 125 -7.55 -15.34 13.26
N ALA A 126 -7.33 -14.61 14.36
CA ALA A 126 -6.05 -13.95 14.61
C ALA A 126 -4.89 -14.96 14.67
N ARG A 127 -5.07 -16.09 15.35
CA ARG A 127 -4.06 -17.17 15.41
C ARG A 127 -3.79 -17.78 14.04
N GLU A 128 -4.86 -18.14 13.34
CA GLU A 128 -4.79 -18.69 11.98
C GLU A 128 -4.00 -17.77 11.04
N GLN A 129 -4.33 -16.48 11.04
CA GLN A 129 -3.67 -15.53 10.15
C GLN A 129 -2.21 -15.24 10.53
N LEU A 130 -1.84 -15.30 11.80
CA LEU A 130 -0.44 -15.20 12.22
C LEU A 130 0.37 -16.43 11.75
N GLN A 131 -0.18 -17.63 11.89
CA GLN A 131 0.44 -18.85 11.35
C GLN A 131 0.61 -18.78 9.83
N ALA A 132 -0.41 -18.24 9.14
CA ALA A 132 -0.41 -18.08 7.70
C ALA A 132 0.67 -17.15 7.15
N VAL A 133 1.31 -16.34 7.99
CA VAL A 133 2.46 -15.47 7.66
C VAL A 133 3.76 -15.94 8.35
N ASN A 134 3.86 -17.22 8.69
CA ASN A 134 5.02 -17.85 9.33
C ASN A 134 5.40 -17.21 10.69
N LEU A 135 4.39 -16.86 11.49
CA LEU A 135 4.54 -16.43 12.87
C LEU A 135 4.00 -17.53 13.79
N GLU A 136 4.83 -18.53 14.10
CA GLU A 136 4.42 -19.76 14.79
C GLU A 136 4.08 -19.54 16.27
N ASP A 137 4.87 -18.74 16.99
CA ASP A 137 4.63 -18.41 18.40
C ASP A 137 3.50 -17.37 18.56
N THR A 138 2.31 -17.79 18.15
CA THR A 138 1.14 -16.89 18.07
C THR A 138 0.74 -16.32 19.44
N GLU A 139 0.84 -17.10 20.52
CA GLU A 139 0.45 -16.63 21.88
C GLU A 139 1.38 -15.54 22.38
N ARG A 140 2.68 -15.69 22.19
CA ARG A 140 3.67 -14.65 22.49
C ARG A 140 3.38 -13.37 21.72
N ILE A 141 3.13 -13.48 20.40
CA ILE A 141 2.88 -12.32 19.53
C ILE A 141 1.58 -11.63 19.92
N LEU A 142 0.50 -12.36 20.15
CA LEU A 142 -0.79 -11.82 20.55
C LEU A 142 -0.71 -11.11 21.92
N SER A 143 0.18 -11.57 22.82
CA SER A 143 0.39 -10.96 24.13
C SER A 143 1.38 -9.79 24.13
N ALA A 144 2.16 -9.62 23.06
CA ALA A 144 3.16 -8.56 22.95
C ALA A 144 2.55 -7.20 22.60
N PHE A 145 3.26 -6.14 23.00
CA PHE A 145 3.05 -4.78 22.49
C PHE A 145 3.84 -4.56 21.19
N PRO A 146 3.45 -3.62 20.31
CA PRO A 146 4.15 -3.36 19.06
C PRO A 146 5.66 -3.16 19.20
N ASN A 147 6.10 -2.42 20.21
CA ASN A 147 7.52 -2.13 20.48
C ASN A 147 8.34 -3.32 20.98
N GLN A 148 7.71 -4.46 21.27
CA GLN A 148 8.37 -5.71 21.66
C GLN A 148 8.63 -6.65 20.48
N LEU A 149 8.19 -6.25 19.26
CA LEU A 149 8.35 -6.99 18.03
C LEU A 149 9.33 -6.31 17.09
N SER A 150 10.06 -7.08 16.29
CA SER A 150 10.89 -6.52 15.22
C SER A 150 10.05 -5.91 14.11
N GLY A 151 10.65 -5.03 13.29
CA GLY A 151 9.95 -4.42 12.15
C GLY A 151 9.39 -5.45 11.18
N GLY A 152 10.16 -6.50 10.87
CA GLY A 152 9.71 -7.60 10.02
C GLY A 152 8.57 -8.43 10.64
N MET A 153 8.57 -8.64 11.96
CA MET A 153 7.45 -9.28 12.66
C MET A 153 6.20 -8.42 12.60
N LEU A 154 6.29 -7.12 12.85
CA LEU A 154 5.15 -6.20 12.74
C LEU A 154 4.60 -6.10 11.32
N GLN A 155 5.48 -6.14 10.31
CA GLN A 155 5.06 -6.19 8.92
C GLN A 155 4.24 -7.45 8.64
N ARG A 156 4.70 -8.62 9.12
CA ARG A 156 3.96 -9.88 9.02
C ARG A 156 2.63 -9.84 9.79
N VAL A 157 2.59 -9.21 10.97
CA VAL A 157 1.33 -8.99 11.69
C VAL A 157 0.37 -8.10 10.89
N SER A 158 0.86 -7.05 10.24
CA SER A 158 0.04 -6.23 9.33
C SER A 158 -0.54 -7.04 8.19
N MET A 159 0.28 -7.94 7.60
CA MET A 159 -0.18 -8.87 6.57
C MET A 159 -1.20 -9.87 7.10
N ALA A 160 -1.02 -10.38 8.32
CA ALA A 160 -2.01 -11.24 8.98
C ALA A 160 -3.35 -10.52 9.20
N CYS A 161 -3.32 -9.24 9.59
CA CYS A 161 -4.54 -8.43 9.69
C CYS A 161 -5.24 -8.30 8.34
N LEU A 162 -4.50 -8.00 7.28
CA LEU A 162 -5.05 -7.95 5.91
C LEU A 162 -5.61 -9.30 5.48
N GLY A 163 -4.91 -10.41 5.77
CA GLY A 163 -5.36 -11.76 5.47
C GLY A 163 -6.72 -12.07 6.07
N GLY A 164 -6.91 -11.73 7.34
CA GLY A 164 -8.19 -11.91 8.00
C GLY A 164 -9.32 -11.04 7.44
N LEU A 165 -9.00 -9.85 6.94
CA LEU A 165 -9.97 -8.91 6.34
C LEU A 165 -10.26 -9.19 4.87
N ALA A 166 -9.32 -9.83 4.16
CA ALA A 166 -9.40 -10.20 2.74
C ALA A 166 -9.89 -9.06 1.82
N PRO A 167 -9.21 -7.89 1.81
CA PRO A 167 -9.66 -6.73 1.04
C PRO A 167 -9.63 -6.98 -0.46
N ARG A 168 -10.57 -6.35 -1.20
CA ARG A 168 -10.61 -6.40 -2.66
C ARG A 168 -9.50 -5.59 -3.32
N TYR A 169 -9.05 -4.52 -2.65
CA TYR A 169 -7.98 -3.64 -3.11
C TYR A 169 -6.97 -3.41 -2.00
N ILE A 170 -5.70 -3.41 -2.32
CA ILE A 170 -4.60 -3.15 -1.40
C ILE A 170 -3.82 -1.94 -1.91
N LEU A 171 -3.65 -0.96 -1.05
CA LEU A 171 -2.83 0.21 -1.27
C LEU A 171 -1.56 0.04 -0.44
N ALA A 172 -0.43 -0.23 -1.09
CA ALA A 172 0.84 -0.50 -0.42
C ALA A 172 1.80 0.68 -0.66
N ASP A 173 2.12 1.42 0.39
CA ASP A 173 2.99 2.60 0.35
C ASP A 173 4.39 2.21 0.83
N GLU A 174 5.31 1.96 -0.12
CA GLU A 174 6.70 1.56 0.11
C GLU A 174 6.88 0.42 1.14
N PRO A 175 6.11 -0.68 1.05
CA PRO A 175 6.02 -1.67 2.11
C PRO A 175 7.30 -2.48 2.32
N THR A 176 8.27 -2.35 1.40
CA THR A 176 9.56 -3.08 1.43
C THR A 176 10.73 -2.22 1.90
N SER A 177 10.58 -0.90 2.03
CA SER A 177 11.68 0.06 2.21
C SER A 177 12.47 -0.11 3.52
N ALA A 178 11.83 -0.65 4.56
CA ALA A 178 12.43 -0.85 5.89
C ALA A 178 12.74 -2.32 6.21
N LEU A 179 12.67 -3.20 5.20
CA LEU A 179 12.85 -4.65 5.37
C LEU A 179 14.22 -5.10 4.85
N ASP A 180 14.81 -6.08 5.53
CA ASP A 180 15.90 -6.87 4.98
C ASP A 180 15.42 -7.73 3.79
N GLU A 181 16.35 -8.33 3.07
CA GLU A 181 16.06 -9.08 1.85
C GLU A 181 15.11 -10.27 2.10
N GLU A 182 15.28 -10.98 3.20
CA GLU A 182 14.45 -12.13 3.55
C GLU A 182 12.99 -11.72 3.81
N ASN A 183 12.77 -10.73 4.67
CA ASN A 183 11.44 -10.21 4.97
C ASN A 183 10.80 -9.53 3.76
N ARG A 184 11.60 -8.85 2.90
CA ARG A 184 11.13 -8.30 1.63
C ARG A 184 10.61 -9.38 0.70
N ASN A 185 11.37 -10.42 0.46
CA ASN A 185 11.00 -11.53 -0.42
C ASN A 185 9.77 -12.27 0.12
N LEU A 186 9.69 -12.49 1.42
CA LEU A 186 8.51 -13.08 2.06
C LEU A 186 7.27 -12.22 1.85
N LEU A 187 7.37 -10.89 2.02
CA LEU A 187 6.24 -9.98 1.78
C LEU A 187 5.76 -10.05 0.33
N LEU A 188 6.68 -10.01 -0.63
CA LEU A 188 6.34 -10.07 -2.06
C LEU A 188 5.66 -11.41 -2.41
N THR A 189 6.19 -12.53 -1.90
CA THR A 189 5.58 -13.85 -2.07
C THR A 189 4.18 -13.91 -1.46
N LEU A 190 3.98 -13.37 -0.26
CA LEU A 190 2.65 -13.28 0.35
C LEU A 190 1.68 -12.45 -0.49
N LEU A 191 2.14 -11.33 -1.06
CA LEU A 191 1.30 -10.52 -1.96
C LEU A 191 0.93 -11.28 -3.23
N GLN A 192 1.85 -12.03 -3.82
CA GLN A 192 1.59 -12.82 -5.01
C GLN A 192 0.67 -14.01 -4.76
N GLU A 193 0.88 -14.76 -3.69
CA GLU A 193 0.18 -16.03 -3.45
C GLU A 193 -1.17 -15.82 -2.77
N LYS A 194 -1.22 -14.99 -1.72
CA LYS A 194 -2.44 -14.82 -0.91
C LYS A 194 -3.37 -13.74 -1.41
N TYR A 195 -2.81 -12.71 -2.06
CA TYR A 195 -3.60 -11.56 -2.54
C TYR A 195 -3.65 -11.47 -4.06
N HIS A 196 -3.35 -12.57 -4.76
CA HIS A 196 -3.38 -12.65 -6.22
C HIS A 196 -4.72 -12.21 -6.85
N SER A 197 -5.82 -12.31 -6.11
CA SER A 197 -7.15 -11.89 -6.56
C SER A 197 -7.48 -10.42 -6.21
N ALA A 198 -6.65 -9.74 -5.42
CA ALA A 198 -6.86 -8.33 -5.09
C ALA A 198 -6.33 -7.39 -6.20
N GLY A 199 -6.93 -6.21 -6.33
CA GLY A 199 -6.34 -5.11 -7.09
C GLY A 199 -5.31 -4.40 -6.23
N ILE A 200 -4.04 -4.38 -6.61
CA ILE A 200 -2.96 -3.83 -5.79
C ILE A 200 -2.40 -2.57 -6.45
N LEU A 201 -2.33 -1.46 -5.71
CA LEU A 201 -1.48 -0.32 -6.02
C LEU A 201 -0.20 -0.47 -5.18
N PHE A 202 0.92 -0.73 -5.84
CA PHE A 202 2.20 -0.98 -5.20
C PHE A 202 3.16 0.18 -5.44
N VAL A 203 3.27 1.05 -4.45
CA VAL A 203 4.25 2.15 -4.44
C VAL A 203 5.59 1.60 -4.00
N SER A 204 6.59 1.69 -4.85
CA SER A 204 7.95 1.24 -4.52
C SER A 204 8.98 1.88 -5.45
N HIS A 205 10.20 2.07 -4.96
CA HIS A 205 11.38 2.39 -5.77
C HIS A 205 12.29 1.19 -5.99
N ASP A 206 11.88 0.01 -5.57
CA ASP A 206 12.59 -1.23 -5.83
C ASP A 206 12.13 -1.82 -7.17
N VAL A 207 12.97 -1.67 -8.20
CA VAL A 207 12.71 -2.18 -9.56
C VAL A 207 12.51 -3.70 -9.55
N SER A 208 13.25 -4.44 -8.70
CA SER A 208 13.11 -5.89 -8.59
C SER A 208 11.75 -6.28 -8.02
N ALA A 209 11.29 -5.58 -6.99
CA ALA A 209 9.97 -5.79 -6.41
C ALA A 209 8.83 -5.43 -7.40
N LEU A 210 9.00 -4.34 -8.16
CA LEU A 210 8.05 -3.96 -9.22
C LEU A 210 7.97 -5.00 -10.32
N LYS A 211 9.11 -5.50 -10.82
CA LYS A 211 9.15 -6.57 -11.83
C LYS A 211 8.55 -7.88 -11.32
N MET A 212 8.79 -8.22 -10.05
CA MET A 212 8.26 -9.43 -9.45
C MET A 212 6.74 -9.40 -9.28
N LEU A 213 6.18 -8.25 -8.86
CA LEU A 213 4.78 -8.16 -8.46
C LEU A 213 3.86 -7.54 -9.52
N CYS A 214 4.33 -6.49 -10.22
CA CYS A 214 3.46 -5.64 -11.02
C CYS A 214 3.49 -6.02 -12.50
N ARG A 215 2.30 -6.12 -13.10
CA ARG A 215 2.16 -6.36 -14.55
C ARG A 215 2.34 -5.07 -15.34
N GLU A 216 1.85 -3.96 -14.81
CA GLU A 216 1.91 -2.63 -15.39
C GLU A 216 2.53 -1.67 -14.37
N THR A 217 3.29 -0.70 -14.84
CA THR A 217 3.90 0.33 -14.00
C THR A 217 3.63 1.71 -14.57
N MET A 218 3.31 2.65 -13.69
CA MET A 218 3.00 4.03 -13.96
C MET A 218 3.99 4.92 -13.20
N ILE A 219 4.78 5.73 -13.91
CA ILE A 219 5.78 6.62 -13.32
C ILE A 219 5.16 7.95 -12.96
N LEU A 220 5.39 8.39 -11.72
CA LEU A 220 4.94 9.68 -11.23
C LEU A 220 6.11 10.62 -10.97
N GLU A 221 6.11 11.79 -11.62
CA GLU A 221 7.08 12.86 -11.40
C GLU A 221 6.34 14.20 -11.17
N GLN A 222 6.70 14.90 -10.10
CA GLN A 222 6.14 16.23 -9.76
C GLN A 222 4.60 16.32 -9.85
N GLY A 223 3.92 15.27 -9.38
CA GLY A 223 2.46 15.21 -9.37
C GLY A 223 1.81 14.76 -10.68
N THR A 224 2.58 14.54 -11.75
CA THR A 224 2.07 14.13 -13.06
C THR A 224 2.52 12.73 -13.43
N MET A 225 1.70 12.02 -14.22
CA MET A 225 2.07 10.74 -14.80
C MET A 225 2.87 10.98 -16.09
N ILE A 226 4.16 10.63 -16.08
CA ILE A 226 5.04 10.86 -17.22
C ILE A 226 5.18 9.66 -18.14
N GLU A 227 4.98 8.43 -17.62
CA GLU A 227 5.10 7.21 -18.41
C GLU A 227 4.25 6.10 -17.82
N ARG A 228 3.63 5.27 -18.65
CA ARG A 228 2.86 4.10 -18.24
C ARG A 228 2.96 3.00 -19.28
N GLN A 229 3.43 1.81 -18.87
CA GLN A 229 3.60 0.66 -19.76
C GLN A 229 3.53 -0.67 -18.98
N ASN A 230 3.56 -1.79 -19.72
CA ASN A 230 3.92 -3.08 -19.14
C ASN A 230 5.26 -2.96 -18.40
N THR A 231 5.36 -3.52 -17.20
CA THR A 231 6.50 -3.35 -16.29
C THR A 231 7.84 -3.77 -16.92
N GLU A 232 7.88 -4.93 -17.59
CA GLU A 232 9.10 -5.42 -18.24
C GLU A 232 9.55 -4.48 -19.37
N MET A 233 8.59 -4.02 -20.19
CA MET A 233 8.88 -3.11 -21.31
C MET A 233 9.33 -1.74 -20.81
N LEU A 234 8.71 -1.22 -19.77
CA LEU A 234 9.06 0.08 -19.19
C LEU A 234 10.51 0.10 -18.68
N PHE A 235 10.93 -0.96 -18.00
CA PHE A 235 12.29 -1.06 -17.45
C PHE A 235 13.34 -1.54 -18.48
N ALA A 236 12.91 -2.18 -19.59
CA ALA A 236 13.82 -2.53 -20.67
C ALA A 236 14.05 -1.36 -21.65
N HIS A 237 13.02 -0.55 -21.87
CA HIS A 237 13.02 0.52 -22.88
C HIS A 237 12.38 1.81 -22.35
N PRO A 238 12.95 2.42 -21.27
CA PRO A 238 12.39 3.63 -20.68
C PRO A 238 12.45 4.80 -21.66
N GLN A 239 11.32 5.53 -21.81
CA GLN A 239 11.18 6.61 -22.78
C GLN A 239 11.50 7.98 -22.16
N GLN A 240 11.12 8.17 -20.88
CA GLN A 240 11.28 9.45 -20.19
C GLN A 240 12.65 9.55 -19.51
N ALA A 241 13.24 10.74 -19.50
CA ALA A 241 14.55 10.98 -18.91
C ALA A 241 14.63 10.57 -17.44
N TRP A 242 13.57 10.86 -16.67
CA TRP A 242 13.49 10.43 -15.28
C TRP A 242 13.49 8.90 -15.15
N THR A 243 12.69 8.20 -15.98
CA THR A 243 12.64 6.74 -15.97
C THR A 243 13.99 6.11 -16.34
N GLN A 244 14.67 6.68 -17.34
CA GLN A 244 16.04 6.24 -17.73
C GLN A 244 17.02 6.38 -16.57
N ALA A 245 17.03 7.54 -15.90
CA ALA A 245 17.87 7.76 -14.74
C ALA A 245 17.52 6.83 -13.57
N PHE A 246 16.26 6.59 -13.34
CA PHE A 246 15.77 5.66 -12.30
C PHE A 246 16.23 4.21 -12.56
N VAL A 247 16.09 3.71 -13.79
CA VAL A 247 16.53 2.36 -14.17
C VAL A 247 18.05 2.26 -14.07
N HIS A 248 18.78 3.22 -14.60
CA HIS A 248 20.24 3.24 -14.52
C HIS A 248 20.74 3.23 -13.07
N ALA A 249 20.12 4.02 -12.19
CA ALA A 249 20.44 4.03 -10.77
C ALA A 249 20.16 2.68 -10.08
N ALA A 250 19.10 1.98 -10.48
CA ALA A 250 18.78 0.66 -9.96
C ALA A 250 19.77 -0.43 -10.41
N GLU A 251 20.28 -0.36 -11.65
CA GLU A 251 21.24 -1.31 -12.21
C GLU A 251 22.65 -1.15 -11.65
N THR A 252 23.07 0.08 -11.38
CA THR A 252 24.41 0.38 -10.87
C THR A 252 24.61 0.03 -9.39
N ARG A 253 23.52 -0.21 -8.64
CA ARG A 253 23.57 -0.53 -7.21
C ARG A 253 23.31 -2.01 -6.93
N LYS A 254 24.32 -2.83 -7.12
CA LYS A 254 24.41 -4.14 -6.44
C LYS A 254 24.83 -3.89 -4.98
N GLY A 255 23.85 -3.70 -4.07
CA GLY A 255 24.03 -3.73 -2.62
C GLY A 255 24.29 -2.39 -1.91
N GLY A 256 23.30 -1.53 -1.71
CA GLY A 256 23.41 -0.35 -0.85
C GLY A 256 22.11 0.48 -0.77
N GLU A 257 21.89 1.11 0.39
CA GLU A 257 20.71 1.94 0.68
C GLU A 257 20.52 3.12 -0.30
N TRP A 258 19.25 3.37 -0.64
CA TRP A 258 18.85 4.49 -1.50
C TRP A 258 18.88 5.82 -0.75
N THR A 259 19.67 6.76 -1.20
CA THR A 259 19.54 8.17 -0.81
C THR A 259 19.22 9.02 -2.03
N TRP A 260 18.02 9.53 -2.12
CA TRP A 260 17.45 10.35 -3.21
C TRP A 260 17.98 11.79 -3.29
N LYS A 261 19.16 12.08 -2.78
CA LYS A 261 19.71 13.45 -2.76
C LYS A 261 20.43 13.88 -4.05
N ALA A 262 20.34 13.10 -5.13
CA ALA A 262 21.14 13.35 -6.34
C ALA A 262 20.38 13.25 -7.68
N LEU A 263 19.06 13.48 -7.72
CA LEU A 263 18.31 13.74 -8.97
C LEU A 263 17.48 14.99 -8.83
#